data_906374bfc5ae75cc4c67236aa4e8556e
#
_entry.id   906374bfc5ae75cc4c67236aa4e8556e
#
_cell.length_a   1.000
_cell.length_b   1.000
_cell.length_c   1.000
_cell.angle_alpha   90.00
_cell.angle_beta   90.00
_cell.angle_gamma   90.00
#
_symmetry.space_group_name_H-M   'P 1'
#
loop_
_entity.id
_entity.type
_entity.pdbx_description
1 polymer ?
#
loop_
_entity_poly.entity_id
_entity_poly.type
_entity_poly.pdbx_seq_one_letter_code
_entity_poly.pdbx_strand_id
1 'polypeptide(L)'
;LGDVYKRQKYTNKDWFVGAKSVLGSNLTQASGLGGFGVKSVNERTGEQKYTPIRFSSSWLNVVYGQKWKPGVFVGYAKNLGTSDELYAPDGKAQLYGTGTNLDQLVTAGAELTYNVPHWKFGLEYTLSSAWYGSLNTSSGKIKDTHAVCNNRIVAVAMFMF
;
A
#
# COMPACT_ATOMS: atom_id res chain seq x y z
N LEU A 1 -4.41 -2.63 -19.75
CA LEU A 1 -3.35 -3.08 -18.85
C LEU A 1 -4.00 -3.80 -17.69
N GLY A 2 -3.84 -5.12 -17.63
CA GLY A 2 -4.37 -5.93 -16.53
C GLY A 2 -3.52 -5.82 -15.28
N ASP A 3 -4.16 -5.86 -14.12
CA ASP A 3 -3.48 -5.99 -12.85
C ASP A 3 -3.04 -7.44 -12.66
N VAL A 4 -1.82 -7.64 -12.20
CA VAL A 4 -1.29 -8.97 -11.86
C VAL A 4 -1.22 -9.08 -10.35
N TYR A 5 -1.89 -10.07 -9.79
CA TYR A 5 -1.77 -10.36 -8.37
C TYR A 5 -1.55 -11.86 -8.11
N LYS A 6 -0.77 -12.15 -7.07
CA LYS A 6 -0.60 -13.48 -6.54
C LYS A 6 -0.91 -13.47 -5.04
N ARG A 7 -1.81 -14.35 -4.63
CA ARG A 7 -2.15 -14.55 -3.21
C ARG A 7 -1.91 -16.00 -2.83
N GLN A 8 -1.29 -16.21 -1.67
CA GLN A 8 -1.07 -17.53 -1.10
C GLN A 8 -1.53 -17.53 0.36
N LYS A 9 -2.06 -18.65 0.79
CA LYS A 9 -2.48 -18.90 2.16
C LYS A 9 -2.11 -20.34 2.52
N TYR A 10 -1.40 -20.49 3.63
CA TYR A 10 -1.17 -21.77 4.27
C TYR A 10 -1.78 -21.74 5.67
N THR A 11 -2.51 -22.76 6.03
CA THR A 11 -3.15 -22.88 7.35
C THR A 11 -3.10 -24.33 7.79
N ASN A 12 -2.61 -24.58 8.98
CA ASN A 12 -2.74 -25.83 9.68
C ASN A 12 -3.23 -25.57 11.12
N LYS A 13 -3.10 -26.57 12.01
CA LYS A 13 -3.54 -26.46 13.41
C LYS A 13 -2.90 -25.29 14.16
N ASP A 14 -1.61 -25.03 13.94
CA ASP A 14 -0.81 -24.07 14.73
C ASP A 14 -0.34 -22.87 13.91
N TRP A 15 -0.27 -22.98 12.58
CA TRP A 15 0.27 -21.96 11.71
C TRP A 15 -0.79 -21.35 10.79
N PHE A 16 -0.73 -20.04 10.68
CA PHE A 16 -1.32 -19.29 9.59
C PHE A 16 -0.22 -18.47 8.91
N VAL A 17 -0.05 -18.66 7.61
CA VAL A 17 0.84 -17.84 6.77
C VAL A 17 0.03 -17.31 5.59
N GLY A 18 -0.02 -16.00 5.46
CA GLY A 18 -0.68 -15.32 4.34
C GLY A 18 0.32 -14.40 3.64
N ALA A 19 0.33 -14.43 2.32
CA ALA A 19 1.13 -13.53 1.50
C ALA A 19 0.34 -13.07 0.28
N LYS A 20 0.57 -11.83 -0.16
CA LYS A 20 0.00 -11.29 -1.39
C LYS A 20 1.03 -10.36 -2.05
N SER A 21 1.13 -10.44 -3.36
CA SER A 21 1.84 -9.47 -4.18
C SER A 21 0.92 -8.97 -5.29
N VAL A 22 0.94 -7.69 -5.53
CA VAL A 22 0.14 -7.00 -6.56
C VAL A 22 1.06 -6.10 -7.36
N LEU A 23 0.94 -6.16 -8.66
CA LEU A 23 1.49 -5.19 -9.59
C LEU A 23 0.33 -4.66 -10.42
N GLY A 24 0.07 -3.38 -10.37
CA GLY A 24 -1.08 -2.81 -11.07
C GLY A 24 -0.94 -1.32 -11.34
N SER A 25 -1.89 -0.84 -12.12
CA SER A 25 -2.00 0.54 -12.56
C SER A 25 -3.30 1.13 -12.05
N ASN A 26 -3.25 2.33 -11.45
CA ASN A 26 -4.44 3.02 -10.94
C ASN A 26 -5.29 2.17 -9.98
N LEU A 27 -4.68 1.66 -8.93
CA LEU A 27 -5.35 0.77 -7.94
C LEU A 27 -6.30 1.51 -6.98
N THR A 28 -6.58 2.79 -7.19
CA THR A 28 -7.40 3.64 -6.31
C THR A 28 -8.82 3.11 -6.11
N GLN A 29 -9.43 2.51 -7.13
CA GLN A 29 -10.76 1.92 -7.03
C GLN A 29 -10.78 0.66 -6.16
N ALA A 30 -9.64 -0.02 -5.99
CA ALA A 30 -9.50 -1.19 -5.14
C ALA A 30 -8.94 -0.85 -3.74
N SER A 31 -9.11 0.40 -3.28
CA SER A 31 -8.54 0.93 -2.02
C SER A 31 -7.02 0.83 -1.97
N GLY A 32 -6.38 0.77 -3.13
CA GLY A 32 -4.92 0.74 -3.29
C GLY A 32 -4.32 2.13 -3.51
N LEU A 33 -3.00 2.16 -3.59
CA LEU A 33 -2.24 3.34 -3.99
C LEU A 33 -2.21 3.47 -5.51
N GLY A 34 -2.02 4.70 -6.01
CA GLY A 34 -1.87 5.00 -7.42
C GLY A 34 -2.77 6.12 -7.88
N GLY A 35 -3.12 6.08 -9.15
CA GLY A 35 -3.90 7.11 -9.82
C GLY A 35 -3.47 7.24 -11.27
N PHE A 36 -3.68 8.41 -11.82
CA PHE A 36 -3.29 8.75 -13.18
C PHE A 36 -2.85 10.22 -13.28
N GLY A 37 -2.05 10.52 -14.29
CA GLY A 37 -1.64 11.88 -14.59
C GLY A 37 -2.01 12.27 -16.01
N VAL A 38 -2.09 13.56 -16.29
CA VAL A 38 -2.28 14.11 -17.63
C VAL A 38 -0.97 13.95 -18.39
N LYS A 39 -1.02 13.29 -19.57
CA LYS A 39 0.14 13.13 -20.44
C LYS A 39 0.17 14.07 -21.65
N SER A 40 -1.00 14.58 -22.06
CA SER A 40 -1.10 15.59 -23.11
C SER A 40 -2.44 16.32 -23.04
N VAL A 41 -2.43 17.57 -23.49
CA VAL A 41 -3.63 18.40 -23.61
C VAL A 41 -3.69 18.89 -25.07
N ASN A 42 -4.85 18.81 -25.69
CA ASN A 42 -5.09 19.42 -26.98
C ASN A 42 -5.38 20.91 -26.78
N GLU A 43 -4.49 21.79 -27.18
CA GLU A 43 -4.59 23.24 -26.95
C GLU A 43 -5.85 23.87 -27.54
N ARG A 44 -6.38 23.30 -28.62
CA ARG A 44 -7.57 23.85 -29.31
C ARG A 44 -8.89 23.40 -28.68
N THR A 45 -8.95 22.15 -28.20
CA THR A 45 -10.21 21.56 -27.68
C THR A 45 -10.23 21.45 -26.15
N GLY A 46 -9.08 21.56 -25.50
CA GLY A 46 -8.93 21.30 -24.07
C GLY A 46 -8.97 19.80 -23.71
N GLU A 47 -9.09 18.89 -24.68
CA GLU A 47 -9.14 17.46 -24.44
C GLU A 47 -7.85 16.95 -23.81
N GLN A 48 -7.96 16.18 -22.73
CA GLN A 48 -6.84 15.62 -22.00
C GLN A 48 -6.69 14.12 -22.27
N LYS A 49 -5.45 13.66 -22.39
CA LYS A 49 -5.09 12.22 -22.38
C LYS A 49 -4.35 11.90 -21.09
N TYR A 50 -4.55 10.69 -20.58
CA TYR A 50 -4.05 10.28 -19.28
C TYR A 50 -3.10 9.09 -19.38
N THR A 51 -2.19 8.99 -18.41
CA THR A 51 -1.33 7.83 -18.20
C THR A 51 -1.46 7.36 -16.76
N PRO A 52 -1.63 6.06 -16.50
CA PRO A 52 -1.79 5.56 -15.13
C PRO A 52 -0.45 5.52 -14.40
N ILE A 53 -0.50 5.77 -13.08
CA ILE A 53 0.61 5.53 -12.17
C ILE A 53 0.61 4.06 -11.79
N ARG A 54 1.75 3.40 -11.94
CA ARG A 54 1.95 1.99 -11.59
C ARG A 54 2.47 1.86 -10.17
N PHE A 55 1.94 0.89 -9.45
CA PHE A 55 2.37 0.52 -8.11
C PHE A 55 2.61 -0.97 -7.98
N SER A 56 3.60 -1.34 -7.17
CA SER A 56 3.71 -2.68 -6.63
C SER A 56 3.40 -2.66 -5.14
N SER A 57 2.73 -3.69 -4.65
CA SER A 57 2.45 -3.88 -3.22
C SER A 57 2.59 -5.35 -2.87
N SER A 58 3.29 -5.63 -1.79
CA SER A 58 3.46 -7.00 -1.28
C SER A 58 3.37 -7.01 0.22
N TRP A 59 2.78 -8.08 0.79
CA TRP A 59 2.75 -8.27 2.23
C TRP A 59 2.86 -9.75 2.62
N LEU A 60 3.37 -9.98 3.80
CA LEU A 60 3.46 -11.26 4.48
C LEU A 60 2.87 -11.12 5.88
N ASN A 61 2.03 -12.09 6.26
CA ASN A 61 1.50 -12.23 7.62
C ASN A 61 1.74 -13.66 8.11
N VAL A 62 2.30 -13.79 9.29
CA VAL A 62 2.58 -15.09 9.93
C VAL A 62 2.04 -15.04 11.36
N VAL A 63 1.18 -16.00 11.69
CA VAL A 63 0.62 -16.18 13.04
C VAL A 63 0.85 -17.62 13.47
N TYR A 64 1.23 -17.81 14.74
CA TYR A 64 1.49 -19.12 15.32
C TYR A 64 0.71 -19.33 16.61
N GLY A 65 0.25 -20.56 16.82
CA GLY A 65 -0.36 -21.02 18.06
C GLY A 65 -1.89 -21.04 18.05
N GLN A 66 -2.47 -21.45 19.19
CA GLN A 66 -3.91 -21.64 19.34
C GLN A 66 -4.51 -20.74 20.45
N LYS A 67 -4.11 -20.94 21.71
CA LYS A 67 -4.56 -20.16 22.86
C LYS A 67 -3.82 -18.80 22.90
N TRP A 68 -2.49 -18.86 22.85
CA TRP A 68 -1.64 -17.72 22.61
C TRP A 68 -1.24 -17.69 21.16
N LYS A 69 -1.50 -16.57 20.48
CA LYS A 69 -1.21 -16.40 19.05
C LYS A 69 -0.34 -15.16 18.84
N PRO A 70 0.99 -15.28 18.95
CA PRO A 70 1.88 -14.27 18.41
C PRO A 70 1.77 -14.23 16.89
N GLY A 71 1.80 -13.03 16.33
CA GLY A 71 1.76 -12.79 14.90
C GLY A 71 2.70 -11.67 14.51
N VAL A 72 3.18 -11.72 13.27
CA VAL A 72 3.99 -10.67 12.65
C VAL A 72 3.47 -10.37 11.26
N PHE A 73 3.48 -9.09 10.91
CA PHE A 73 3.08 -8.58 9.61
C PHE A 73 4.18 -7.70 9.04
N VAL A 74 4.44 -7.82 7.75
CA VAL A 74 5.29 -6.92 6.99
C VAL A 74 4.61 -6.62 5.65
N GLY A 75 4.52 -5.34 5.30
CA GLY A 75 4.00 -4.86 4.03
C GLY A 75 4.96 -3.84 3.40
N TYR A 76 5.05 -3.88 2.09
CA TYR A 76 5.84 -2.95 1.27
C TYR A 76 5.05 -2.54 0.04
N ALA A 77 5.03 -1.24 -0.25
CA ALA A 77 4.48 -0.71 -1.48
C ALA A 77 5.45 0.30 -2.11
N LYS A 78 5.52 0.31 -3.45
CA LYS A 78 6.43 1.15 -4.23
C LYS A 78 5.75 1.77 -5.44
N ASN A 79 5.95 3.06 -5.63
CA ASN A 79 5.62 3.77 -6.86
C ASN A 79 6.62 3.39 -7.96
N LEU A 80 6.12 2.89 -9.08
CA LEU A 80 6.92 2.49 -10.24
C LEU A 80 6.89 3.55 -11.36
N GLY A 81 6.18 4.68 -11.13
CA GLY A 81 6.03 5.75 -12.08
C GLY A 81 4.99 5.49 -13.16
N THR A 82 5.02 6.30 -14.19
CA THR A 82 4.14 6.24 -15.36
C THR A 82 4.86 5.64 -16.56
N SER A 83 4.10 5.19 -17.57
CA SER A 83 4.67 4.69 -18.82
C SER A 83 5.00 5.81 -19.81
N ASP A 84 4.27 6.91 -19.70
CA ASP A 84 4.44 8.10 -20.54
C ASP A 84 4.93 9.26 -19.66
N GLU A 85 5.54 10.26 -20.28
CA GLU A 85 5.84 11.54 -19.66
C GLU A 85 4.54 12.26 -19.27
N LEU A 86 4.61 13.05 -18.22
CA LEU A 86 3.50 13.87 -17.76
C LEU A 86 3.54 15.25 -18.40
N TYR A 87 2.40 15.74 -18.82
CA TYR A 87 2.24 17.10 -19.32
C TYR A 87 2.42 18.10 -18.17
N ALA A 88 3.46 18.90 -18.25
CA ALA A 88 3.85 19.85 -17.22
C ALA A 88 4.40 21.14 -17.83
N PRO A 89 3.56 21.99 -18.48
CA PRO A 89 4.02 23.19 -19.19
C PRO A 89 4.77 24.17 -18.28
N ASP A 90 4.42 24.25 -16.99
CA ASP A 90 5.07 25.12 -16.02
C ASP A 90 5.86 24.31 -14.97
N GLY A 91 6.34 23.11 -15.33
CA GLY A 91 7.03 22.21 -14.41
C GLY A 91 6.11 21.52 -13.39
N LYS A 92 4.78 21.74 -13.47
CA LYS A 92 3.77 21.16 -12.58
C LYS A 92 2.86 20.23 -13.36
N ALA A 93 2.92 18.94 -13.06
CA ALA A 93 2.01 17.97 -13.64
C ALA A 93 0.75 17.81 -12.80
N GLN A 94 -0.38 17.61 -13.46
CA GLN A 94 -1.65 17.36 -12.84
C GLN A 94 -1.82 15.85 -12.62
N LEU A 95 -1.94 15.45 -11.34
CA LEU A 95 -2.13 14.06 -10.91
C LEU A 95 -3.46 13.91 -10.17
N TYR A 96 -4.07 12.75 -10.35
CA TYR A 96 -5.31 12.35 -9.69
C TYR A 96 -5.13 10.97 -9.06
N GLY A 97 -5.45 10.81 -7.79
CA GLY A 97 -5.39 9.52 -7.11
C GLY A 97 -4.96 9.62 -5.65
N THR A 98 -4.63 8.47 -5.07
CA THR A 98 -4.25 8.34 -3.67
C THR A 98 -2.74 8.04 -3.56
N GLY A 99 -2.03 8.88 -2.80
CA GLY A 99 -0.58 8.73 -2.59
C GLY A 99 0.25 9.08 -3.83
N THR A 100 -0.19 10.06 -4.62
CA THR A 100 0.50 10.49 -5.86
C THR A 100 1.88 11.10 -5.61
N ASN A 101 2.16 11.57 -4.39
CA ASN A 101 3.46 12.07 -3.92
C ASN A 101 4.24 11.04 -3.06
N LEU A 102 3.73 9.81 -2.96
CA LEU A 102 4.34 8.72 -2.21
C LEU A 102 5.26 7.92 -3.11
N ASP A 103 6.52 7.76 -2.69
CA ASP A 103 7.50 6.90 -3.36
C ASP A 103 7.36 5.45 -2.89
N GLN A 104 7.40 5.24 -1.59
CA GLN A 104 7.29 3.92 -0.98
C GLN A 104 6.67 3.97 0.41
N LEU A 105 6.08 2.85 0.80
CA LEU A 105 5.49 2.63 2.12
C LEU A 105 5.97 1.29 2.66
N VAL A 106 6.48 1.29 3.88
CA VAL A 106 6.76 0.09 4.67
C VAL A 106 5.83 0.07 5.87
N THR A 107 5.21 -1.06 6.13
CA THR A 107 4.46 -1.30 7.36
C THR A 107 4.96 -2.59 7.99
N ALA A 108 5.31 -2.54 9.26
CA ALA A 108 5.69 -3.72 10.04
C ALA A 108 4.88 -3.73 11.34
N GLY A 109 4.40 -4.89 11.74
CA GLY A 109 3.61 -5.04 12.95
C GLY A 109 3.88 -6.36 13.66
N ALA A 110 3.64 -6.33 14.96
CA ALA A 110 3.61 -7.52 15.80
C ALA A 110 2.31 -7.52 16.61
N GLU A 111 1.71 -8.67 16.72
CA GLU A 111 0.49 -8.87 17.53
C GLU A 111 0.64 -10.04 18.47
N LEU A 112 -0.06 -9.96 19.58
CA LEU A 112 -0.25 -11.07 20.49
C LEU A 112 -1.72 -11.17 20.83
N THR A 113 -2.35 -12.31 20.52
CA THR A 113 -3.73 -12.57 20.93
C THR A 113 -3.80 -13.71 21.93
N TYR A 114 -4.72 -13.58 22.90
CA TYR A 114 -5.03 -14.59 23.90
C TYR A 114 -6.49 -14.99 23.78
N ASN A 115 -6.75 -16.28 23.49
CA ASN A 115 -8.08 -16.82 23.27
C ASN A 115 -8.48 -17.76 24.40
N VAL A 116 -9.62 -17.48 25.01
CA VAL A 116 -10.28 -18.35 26.01
C VAL A 116 -11.77 -18.47 25.65
N PRO A 117 -12.51 -19.40 26.25
CA PRO A 117 -13.94 -19.50 26.02
C PRO A 117 -14.64 -18.14 26.23
N HIS A 118 -15.42 -17.71 25.28
CA HIS A 118 -16.17 -16.45 25.25
C HIS A 118 -15.35 -15.15 25.21
N TRP A 119 -14.01 -15.19 25.38
CA TRP A 119 -13.19 -13.98 25.36
C TRP A 119 -11.97 -14.10 24.44
N LYS A 120 -11.68 -13.00 23.76
CA LYS A 120 -10.43 -12.80 23.03
C LYS A 120 -9.83 -11.47 23.44
N PHE A 121 -8.56 -11.49 23.81
CA PHE A 121 -7.76 -10.30 24.09
C PHE A 121 -6.68 -10.17 23.03
N GLY A 122 -6.39 -8.96 22.61
CA GLY A 122 -5.37 -8.68 21.59
C GLY A 122 -4.58 -7.43 21.95
N LEU A 123 -3.29 -7.47 21.67
CA LEU A 123 -2.40 -6.33 21.68
C LEU A 123 -1.64 -6.31 20.36
N GLU A 124 -1.66 -5.18 19.66
CA GLU A 124 -0.97 -4.97 18.39
C GLU A 124 -0.09 -3.72 18.48
N TYR A 125 1.12 -3.83 17.97
CA TYR A 125 1.98 -2.69 17.64
C TYR A 125 2.22 -2.66 16.14
N THR A 126 2.07 -1.49 15.52
CA THR A 126 2.32 -1.27 14.10
C THR A 126 3.19 -0.04 13.90
N LEU A 127 4.28 -0.21 13.18
CA LEU A 127 5.11 0.85 12.63
C LEU A 127 4.80 1.01 11.14
N SER A 128 4.49 2.24 10.70
CA SER A 128 4.38 2.59 9.28
C SER A 128 5.36 3.70 8.95
N SER A 129 6.13 3.53 7.90
CA SER A 129 7.05 4.52 7.36
C SER A 129 6.74 4.79 5.90
N ALA A 130 6.44 6.03 5.57
CA ALA A 130 6.10 6.50 4.24
C ALA A 130 7.14 7.51 3.76
N TRP A 131 7.60 7.35 2.51
CA TRP A 131 8.55 8.26 1.88
C TRP A 131 7.83 9.14 0.87
N TYR A 132 7.71 10.41 1.20
CA TYR A 132 7.11 11.44 0.34
C TYR A 132 8.21 12.28 -0.30
N GLY A 133 7.97 12.79 -1.49
CA GLY A 133 8.95 13.60 -2.20
C GLY A 133 8.37 14.37 -3.37
N SER A 134 9.26 14.79 -4.26
CA SER A 134 8.96 15.59 -5.44
C SER A 134 8.73 14.72 -6.68
N LEU A 135 7.71 15.06 -7.46
CA LEU A 135 7.38 14.36 -8.69
C LEU A 135 8.41 14.64 -9.79
N ASN A 136 8.94 13.60 -10.39
CA ASN A 136 9.66 13.67 -11.66
C ASN A 136 8.67 13.51 -12.81
N THR A 137 8.45 14.56 -13.58
CA THR A 137 7.45 14.61 -14.65
C THR A 137 7.76 13.69 -15.84
N SER A 138 9.05 13.44 -16.12
CA SER A 138 9.46 12.56 -17.22
C SER A 138 9.20 11.08 -16.95
N SER A 139 9.04 10.66 -15.70
CA SER A 139 8.92 9.24 -15.34
C SER A 139 7.76 8.93 -14.39
N GLY A 140 7.07 9.95 -13.86
CA GLY A 140 6.04 9.79 -12.84
C GLY A 140 6.55 9.21 -11.51
N LYS A 141 7.87 9.09 -11.33
CA LYS A 141 8.51 8.62 -10.08
C LYS A 141 8.69 9.78 -9.11
N ILE A 142 8.74 9.45 -7.83
CA ILE A 142 9.00 10.41 -6.78
C ILE A 142 10.49 10.41 -6.46
N LYS A 143 11.08 11.60 -6.32
CA LYS A 143 12.49 11.85 -6.00
C LYS A 143 12.60 12.73 -4.77
N ASP A 144 13.83 12.91 -4.25
CA ASP A 144 14.16 13.76 -3.10
C ASP A 144 13.24 13.45 -1.91
N THR A 145 13.18 12.17 -1.57
CA THR A 145 12.22 11.68 -0.60
C THR A 145 12.66 11.88 0.84
N HIS A 146 11.70 12.16 1.71
CA HIS A 146 11.84 12.17 3.16
C HIS A 146 10.87 11.19 3.81
N ALA A 147 11.32 10.53 4.86
CA ALA A 147 10.52 9.56 5.59
C ALA A 147 9.63 10.23 6.64
N VAL A 148 8.38 9.80 6.70
CA VAL A 148 7.44 10.11 7.79
C VAL A 148 7.03 8.80 8.43
N CYS A 149 7.24 8.70 9.75
CA CYS A 149 6.95 7.48 10.52
C CYS A 149 5.74 7.69 11.43
N ASN A 150 4.94 6.65 11.56
CA ASN A 150 3.82 6.58 12.50
C ASN A 150 3.91 5.27 13.29
N ASN A 151 3.62 5.37 14.59
CA ASN A 151 3.56 4.25 15.50
C ASN A 151 2.13 4.14 16.06
N ARG A 152 1.57 2.94 16.07
CA ARG A 152 0.25 2.66 16.58
C ARG A 152 0.29 1.48 17.54
N ILE A 153 -0.38 1.62 18.68
CA ILE A 153 -0.66 0.53 19.62
C ILE A 153 -2.17 0.38 19.71
N VAL A 154 -2.65 -0.84 19.60
CA VAL A 154 -4.08 -1.18 19.73
C VAL A 154 -4.23 -2.29 20.73
N ALA A 155 -5.12 -2.12 21.71
CA ALA A 155 -5.57 -3.17 22.63
C ALA A 155 -7.05 -3.46 22.37
N VAL A 156 -7.41 -4.73 22.32
CA VAL A 156 -8.78 -5.21 22.03
C VAL A 156 -9.19 -6.24 23.08
N ALA A 157 -10.40 -6.11 23.60
CA ALA A 157 -11.11 -7.15 24.33
C ALA A 157 -12.44 -7.42 23.62
N MET A 158 -12.68 -8.69 23.28
CA MET A 158 -13.88 -9.11 22.53
C MET A 158 -14.58 -10.22 23.34
N PHE A 159 -15.85 -10.04 23.58
CA PHE A 159 -16.73 -11.06 24.15
C PHE A 159 -17.54 -11.73 23.04
N MET A 160 -17.61 -13.05 23.03
CA MET A 160 -18.34 -13.86 22.06
C MET A 160 -19.39 -14.69 22.81
N PHE A 161 -20.65 -14.47 22.54
CA PHE A 161 -21.80 -15.19 23.09
C PHE A 161 -22.42 -16.15 22.09
#